data_2b386e7ba36ed073c0c9747b4a00515d
#
_entry.id   2b386e7ba36ed073c0c9747b4a00515d
#
_cell.length_a   1.000
_cell.length_b   1.000
_cell.length_c   1.000
_cell.angle_alpha   90.00
_cell.angle_beta   90.00
_cell.angle_gamma   90.00
#
_symmetry.space_group_name_H-M   'P 1'
#
loop_
_entity.id
_entity.type
_entity.pdbx_description
1 polymer ?
#
loop_
_entity_poly.entity_id
_entity_poly.type
_entity_poly.pdbx_seq_one_letter_code
_entity_poly.pdbx_strand_id
1 'polypeptide(L)'
;MAHSFISIKKFTDEPYSKILGYPKATSRQITSRIKELEKLKIKSISLIGPTTLGKLAILGKGYVGVVVLAKKGNKQVALKIRRTDSQRKDMKNESVLLKLVNTIDVGPKIFDNSKNFLVMEYLEGEKISDWVDSLKGVGSTKKFKSTVKKILEDCYRLDKLGFDHGELSNISKHVIVGEIKSTLIDFESSSTKRIPSNVTSITQAFFIGSGIAKKAQKIYKNPSKEKIIEALKRYKNEKTTENFEKLLKILKL
;
A
#
# COMPACT_ATOMS: atom_id res chain seq x y z
N MET A 1 16.17 -2.38 -15.48
CA MET A 1 15.93 -3.39 -16.57
C MET A 1 14.60 -3.09 -17.25
N ALA A 2 14.51 -3.21 -18.57
CA ALA A 2 13.25 -3.00 -19.28
C ALA A 2 12.29 -4.16 -18.99
N HIS A 3 11.10 -3.87 -18.46
CA HIS A 3 10.07 -4.88 -18.23
C HIS A 3 9.45 -5.35 -19.56
N SER A 4 9.29 -6.67 -19.73
CA SER A 4 8.55 -7.24 -20.86
C SER A 4 7.05 -7.05 -20.63
N PHE A 5 6.33 -6.53 -21.64
CA PHE A 5 4.89 -6.28 -21.58
C PHE A 5 4.16 -7.15 -22.60
N ILE A 6 3.14 -7.84 -22.15
CA ILE A 6 2.29 -8.75 -22.92
C ILE A 6 1.00 -8.01 -23.27
N SER A 7 0.60 -8.01 -24.55
CA SER A 7 -0.66 -7.40 -24.99
C SER A 7 -1.87 -8.00 -24.25
N ILE A 8 -2.84 -7.17 -23.84
CA ILE A 8 -4.08 -7.63 -23.18
C ILE A 8 -4.87 -8.62 -24.03
N LYS A 9 -4.71 -8.62 -25.35
CA LYS A 9 -5.36 -9.58 -26.25
C LYS A 9 -4.96 -11.02 -25.96
N LYS A 10 -3.72 -11.26 -25.46
CA LYS A 10 -3.26 -12.60 -25.07
C LYS A 10 -3.87 -13.10 -23.77
N PHE A 11 -4.57 -12.21 -23.01
CA PHE A 11 -5.18 -12.59 -21.74
C PHE A 11 -6.56 -13.24 -21.90
N THR A 12 -7.00 -13.53 -23.12
CA THR A 12 -8.13 -14.43 -23.39
C THR A 12 -7.78 -15.89 -23.10
N ASP A 13 -6.49 -16.26 -23.24
CA ASP A 13 -6.02 -17.64 -23.23
C ASP A 13 -5.16 -17.96 -22.02
N GLU A 14 -5.08 -19.24 -21.68
CA GLU A 14 -4.17 -19.77 -20.67
C GLU A 14 -2.70 -19.59 -21.07
N PRO A 15 -1.78 -19.34 -20.14
CA PRO A 15 -2.05 -19.20 -18.68
C PRO A 15 -2.48 -17.79 -18.24
N TYR A 16 -2.52 -16.80 -19.16
CA TYR A 16 -2.68 -15.38 -18.84
C TYR A 16 -4.10 -15.03 -18.37
N SER A 17 -5.11 -15.75 -18.88
CA SER A 17 -6.52 -15.54 -18.49
C SER A 17 -6.73 -15.70 -16.98
N LYS A 18 -5.89 -16.48 -16.28
CA LYS A 18 -5.88 -16.61 -14.81
C LYS A 18 -5.67 -15.30 -14.09
N ILE A 19 -4.91 -14.37 -14.68
CA ILE A 19 -4.70 -13.04 -14.07
C ILE A 19 -6.00 -12.25 -14.03
N LEU A 20 -6.73 -12.23 -15.13
CA LEU A 20 -8.01 -11.51 -15.21
C LEU A 20 -9.13 -12.24 -14.50
N GLY A 21 -9.09 -13.55 -14.44
CA GLY A 21 -10.16 -14.41 -13.93
C GLY A 21 -9.93 -15.05 -12.57
N TYR A 22 -8.96 -14.58 -11.79
CA TYR A 22 -8.64 -15.22 -10.51
C TYR A 22 -9.78 -15.13 -9.48
N PRO A 23 -10.08 -16.24 -8.76
CA PRO A 23 -9.51 -17.60 -8.89
C PRO A 23 -10.07 -18.40 -10.07
N LYS A 24 -11.30 -18.13 -10.53
CA LYS A 24 -11.96 -18.80 -11.66
C LYS A 24 -12.91 -17.85 -12.37
N ALA A 25 -12.89 -17.84 -13.69
CA ALA A 25 -13.79 -17.05 -14.52
C ALA A 25 -14.28 -17.83 -15.73
N THR A 26 -15.45 -17.45 -16.27
CA THR A 26 -15.93 -17.91 -17.56
C THR A 26 -15.28 -17.09 -18.68
N SER A 27 -15.25 -17.64 -19.92
CA SER A 27 -14.75 -16.91 -21.09
C SER A 27 -15.51 -15.59 -21.30
N ARG A 28 -16.81 -15.55 -21.03
CA ARG A 28 -17.63 -14.32 -21.10
C ARG A 28 -17.15 -13.26 -20.10
N GLN A 29 -16.78 -13.64 -18.88
CA GLN A 29 -16.23 -12.73 -17.89
C GLN A 29 -14.86 -12.19 -18.32
N ILE A 30 -13.99 -13.04 -18.86
CA ILE A 30 -12.68 -12.62 -19.37
C ILE A 30 -12.87 -11.61 -20.51
N THR A 31 -13.69 -11.92 -21.51
CA THR A 31 -13.99 -11.00 -22.62
C THR A 31 -14.53 -9.66 -22.13
N SER A 32 -15.44 -9.66 -21.15
CA SER A 32 -15.95 -8.43 -20.55
C SER A 32 -14.85 -7.61 -19.89
N ARG A 33 -13.93 -8.25 -19.16
CA ARG A 33 -12.79 -7.58 -18.51
C ARG A 33 -11.78 -7.02 -19.51
N ILE A 34 -11.54 -7.70 -20.63
CA ILE A 34 -10.72 -7.15 -21.72
C ILE A 34 -11.34 -5.84 -22.24
N LYS A 35 -12.65 -5.82 -22.51
CA LYS A 35 -13.34 -4.60 -22.94
C LYS A 35 -13.25 -3.47 -21.90
N GLU A 36 -13.28 -3.78 -20.60
CA GLU A 36 -13.04 -2.79 -19.55
C GLU A 36 -11.61 -2.23 -19.62
N LEU A 37 -10.59 -3.09 -19.81
CA LEU A 37 -9.19 -2.66 -19.95
C LEU A 37 -8.98 -1.75 -21.16
N GLU A 38 -9.60 -2.07 -22.29
CA GLU A 38 -9.57 -1.22 -23.50
C GLU A 38 -10.14 0.18 -23.23
N LYS A 39 -11.30 0.26 -22.55
CA LYS A 39 -11.92 1.54 -22.14
C LYS A 39 -11.02 2.34 -21.20
N LEU A 40 -10.30 1.66 -20.30
CA LEU A 40 -9.30 2.27 -19.39
C LEU A 40 -7.99 2.63 -20.09
N LYS A 41 -7.88 2.37 -21.42
CA LYS A 41 -6.66 2.58 -22.23
C LYS A 41 -5.45 1.77 -21.72
N ILE A 42 -5.69 0.62 -21.10
CA ILE A 42 -4.67 -0.33 -20.74
C ILE A 42 -4.41 -1.24 -21.95
N LYS A 43 -3.18 -1.23 -22.47
CA LYS A 43 -2.81 -1.99 -23.69
C LYS A 43 -2.02 -3.25 -23.40
N SER A 44 -1.30 -3.28 -22.30
CA SER A 44 -0.44 -4.42 -21.97
C SER A 44 -0.18 -4.53 -20.46
N ILE A 45 0.17 -5.75 -20.04
CA ILE A 45 0.46 -6.12 -18.65
C ILE A 45 1.84 -6.77 -18.62
N SER A 46 2.62 -6.49 -17.59
CA SER A 46 3.89 -7.15 -17.29
C SER A 46 3.73 -8.07 -16.09
N LEU A 47 4.25 -9.28 -16.24
CA LEU A 47 4.17 -10.33 -15.21
C LEU A 47 5.47 -10.37 -14.43
N ILE A 48 5.59 -9.43 -13.49
CA ILE A 48 6.73 -9.26 -12.60
C ILE A 48 6.27 -9.06 -11.16
N GLY A 49 7.16 -9.26 -10.23
CA GLY A 49 6.94 -8.98 -8.81
C GLY A 49 7.26 -10.17 -7.91
N PRO A 50 7.21 -9.97 -6.60
CA PRO A 50 7.65 -10.95 -5.60
C PRO A 50 6.57 -12.01 -5.27
N THR A 51 5.37 -11.87 -5.81
CA THR A 51 4.25 -12.79 -5.54
C THR A 51 3.95 -13.60 -6.79
N THR A 52 3.45 -14.83 -6.65
CA THR A 52 3.08 -15.69 -7.79
C THR A 52 1.60 -16.05 -7.79
N LEU A 53 1.05 -16.17 -8.99
CA LEU A 53 -0.25 -16.75 -9.27
C LEU A 53 -0.06 -17.97 -10.20
N GLY A 54 0.06 -19.16 -9.64
CA GLY A 54 0.61 -20.31 -10.34
C GLY A 54 2.07 -20.03 -10.73
N LYS A 55 2.38 -20.09 -12.03
CA LYS A 55 3.72 -19.78 -12.57
C LYS A 55 3.90 -18.30 -12.97
N LEU A 56 2.88 -17.46 -12.81
CA LEU A 56 2.91 -16.07 -13.25
C LEU A 56 3.31 -15.16 -12.10
N ALA A 57 4.35 -14.34 -12.28
CA ALA A 57 4.77 -13.34 -11.30
C ALA A 57 3.83 -12.14 -11.33
N ILE A 58 3.50 -11.60 -10.14
CA ILE A 58 2.61 -10.44 -9.95
C ILE A 58 3.15 -9.54 -8.85
N LEU A 59 2.75 -8.28 -8.84
CA LEU A 59 3.15 -7.32 -7.79
C LEU A 59 2.60 -7.69 -6.41
N GLY A 60 1.37 -8.19 -6.37
CA GLY A 60 0.74 -8.58 -5.12
C GLY A 60 -0.58 -9.31 -5.29
N LYS A 61 -0.99 -9.99 -4.22
CA LYS A 61 -2.28 -10.67 -4.12
C LYS A 61 -2.88 -10.41 -2.75
N GLY A 62 -4.07 -9.82 -2.74
CA GLY A 62 -4.85 -9.53 -1.55
C GLY A 62 -6.16 -10.32 -1.49
N TYR A 63 -6.97 -9.96 -0.51
CA TYR A 63 -8.29 -10.55 -0.30
C TYR A 63 -9.28 -10.14 -1.41
N VAL A 64 -9.25 -8.86 -1.81
CA VAL A 64 -10.17 -8.31 -2.82
C VAL A 64 -9.64 -8.48 -4.24
N GLY A 65 -8.32 -8.39 -4.45
CA GLY A 65 -7.75 -8.34 -5.80
C GLY A 65 -6.32 -8.85 -5.93
N VAL A 66 -5.90 -8.94 -7.18
CA VAL A 66 -4.51 -9.14 -7.57
C VAL A 66 -3.97 -7.85 -8.20
N VAL A 67 -2.70 -7.55 -8.00
CA VAL A 67 -2.06 -6.35 -8.53
C VAL A 67 -0.96 -6.73 -9.50
N VAL A 68 -0.98 -6.14 -10.68
CA VAL A 68 0.02 -6.34 -11.74
C VAL A 68 0.56 -5.01 -12.24
N LEU A 69 1.74 -5.03 -12.85
CA LEU A 69 2.24 -3.88 -13.60
C LEU A 69 1.57 -3.83 -14.97
N ALA A 70 1.10 -2.65 -15.38
CA ALA A 70 0.45 -2.45 -16.67
C ALA A 70 0.94 -1.17 -17.35
N LYS A 71 0.60 -0.99 -18.63
CA LYS A 71 0.79 0.28 -19.36
C LYS A 71 -0.54 0.94 -19.70
N LYS A 72 -0.69 2.20 -19.28
CA LYS A 72 -1.73 3.13 -19.72
C LYS A 72 -1.08 4.17 -20.65
N GLY A 73 -1.26 3.98 -21.95
CA GLY A 73 -0.43 4.68 -22.94
C GLY A 73 1.05 4.30 -22.77
N ASN A 74 1.92 5.31 -22.60
CA ASN A 74 3.35 5.11 -22.35
C ASN A 74 3.71 5.03 -20.86
N LYS A 75 2.75 5.29 -19.96
CA LYS A 75 2.96 5.32 -18.52
C LYS A 75 2.82 3.93 -17.90
N GLN A 76 3.78 3.56 -17.05
CA GLN A 76 3.65 2.39 -16.19
C GLN A 76 2.70 2.70 -15.03
N VAL A 77 1.81 1.76 -14.74
CA VAL A 77 0.77 1.88 -13.69
C VAL A 77 0.62 0.57 -12.94
N ALA A 78 0.25 0.63 -11.68
CA ALA A 78 -0.25 -0.54 -10.97
C ALA A 78 -1.74 -0.74 -11.29
N LEU A 79 -2.09 -1.94 -11.71
CA LEU A 79 -3.45 -2.34 -12.03
C LEU A 79 -3.93 -3.34 -10.99
N LYS A 80 -4.83 -2.92 -10.09
CA LYS A 80 -5.52 -3.83 -9.16
C LYS A 80 -6.74 -4.40 -9.85
N ILE A 81 -6.82 -5.72 -9.91
CA ILE A 81 -7.83 -6.51 -10.61
C ILE A 81 -8.69 -7.19 -9.56
N ARG A 82 -9.98 -6.90 -9.51
CA ARG A 82 -10.91 -7.51 -8.57
C ARG A 82 -11.01 -9.02 -8.80
N ARG A 83 -10.87 -9.80 -7.74
CA ARG A 83 -11.08 -11.26 -7.78
C ARG A 83 -12.53 -11.56 -8.13
N THR A 84 -12.75 -12.69 -8.79
CA THR A 84 -14.08 -13.13 -9.19
C THR A 84 -14.91 -13.65 -8.01
N ASP A 85 -14.24 -14.11 -6.95
CA ASP A 85 -14.84 -14.57 -5.69
C ASP A 85 -14.89 -13.49 -4.60
N SER A 86 -14.51 -12.24 -4.94
CA SER A 86 -14.55 -11.14 -3.98
C SER A 86 -15.99 -10.83 -3.58
N GLN A 87 -16.22 -10.66 -2.27
CA GLN A 87 -17.49 -10.18 -1.73
C GLN A 87 -17.80 -8.73 -2.12
N ARG A 88 -16.79 -7.96 -2.54
CA ARG A 88 -16.97 -6.60 -3.08
C ARG A 88 -17.59 -6.67 -4.46
N LYS A 89 -18.70 -5.96 -4.66
CA LYS A 89 -19.41 -5.91 -5.97
C LYS A 89 -18.57 -5.24 -7.07
N ASP A 90 -17.78 -4.24 -6.68
CA ASP A 90 -16.95 -3.44 -7.59
C ASP A 90 -15.76 -2.79 -6.84
N MET A 91 -14.95 -2.02 -7.58
CA MET A 91 -13.79 -1.27 -7.06
C MET A 91 -14.14 0.18 -6.69
N LYS A 92 -15.41 0.58 -6.72
CA LYS A 92 -15.84 1.97 -6.55
C LYS A 92 -15.51 2.51 -5.16
N ASN A 93 -15.80 1.73 -4.12
CA ASN A 93 -15.55 2.18 -2.75
C ASN A 93 -14.06 2.44 -2.49
N GLU A 94 -13.18 1.52 -2.89
CA GLU A 94 -11.72 1.68 -2.76
C GLU A 94 -11.23 2.88 -3.58
N SER A 95 -11.78 3.08 -4.78
CA SER A 95 -11.49 4.25 -5.61
C SER A 95 -11.85 5.57 -4.92
N VAL A 96 -13.01 5.65 -4.26
CA VAL A 96 -13.46 6.85 -3.54
C VAL A 96 -12.54 7.12 -2.34
N LEU A 97 -12.21 6.09 -1.56
CA LEU A 97 -11.31 6.21 -0.41
C LEU A 97 -9.91 6.65 -0.84
N LEU A 98 -9.39 6.08 -1.93
CA LEU A 98 -8.07 6.45 -2.45
C LEU A 98 -8.05 7.89 -3.00
N LYS A 99 -9.11 8.32 -3.69
CA LYS A 99 -9.26 9.73 -4.11
C LYS A 99 -9.26 10.67 -2.91
N LEU A 100 -9.93 10.31 -1.84
CA LEU A 100 -9.99 11.13 -0.63
C LEU A 100 -8.60 11.30 0.00
N VAL A 101 -7.84 10.23 0.19
CA VAL A 101 -6.49 10.34 0.77
C VAL A 101 -5.50 11.01 -0.18
N ASN A 102 -5.73 10.96 -1.50
CA ASN A 102 -4.91 11.70 -2.47
C ASN A 102 -5.10 13.22 -2.34
N THR A 103 -6.19 13.74 -1.77
CA THR A 103 -6.36 15.19 -1.51
C THR A 103 -5.37 15.74 -0.49
N ILE A 104 -4.77 14.85 0.30
CA ILE A 104 -3.75 15.18 1.31
C ILE A 104 -2.39 14.53 0.97
N ASP A 105 -2.16 14.18 -0.30
CA ASP A 105 -0.92 13.56 -0.81
C ASP A 105 -0.51 12.27 -0.08
N VAL A 106 -1.48 11.45 0.32
CA VAL A 106 -1.26 10.13 0.93
C VAL A 106 -1.71 9.04 -0.05
N GLY A 107 -0.98 7.91 -0.04
CA GLY A 107 -1.24 6.77 -0.91
C GLY A 107 -0.77 6.92 -2.35
N PRO A 108 -0.89 5.87 -3.18
CA PRO A 108 -0.61 5.94 -4.61
C PRO A 108 -1.64 6.82 -5.30
N LYS A 109 -1.21 7.62 -6.27
CA LYS A 109 -2.14 8.43 -7.07
C LYS A 109 -3.07 7.53 -7.86
N ILE A 110 -4.38 7.76 -7.77
CA ILE A 110 -5.37 7.09 -8.60
C ILE A 110 -5.45 7.79 -9.96
N PHE A 111 -5.48 7.02 -11.04
CA PHE A 111 -5.60 7.54 -12.40
C PHE A 111 -6.95 7.24 -13.02
N ASP A 112 -7.52 6.05 -12.72
CA ASP A 112 -8.79 5.61 -13.31
C ASP A 112 -9.37 4.43 -12.55
N ASN A 113 -10.64 4.11 -12.76
CA ASN A 113 -11.27 2.91 -12.22
C ASN A 113 -12.43 2.44 -13.08
N SER A 114 -12.76 1.16 -12.97
CA SER A 114 -14.00 0.57 -13.50
C SER A 114 -14.59 -0.41 -12.47
N LYS A 115 -15.59 -1.17 -12.88
CA LYS A 115 -16.20 -2.19 -12.01
C LYS A 115 -15.17 -3.18 -11.46
N ASN A 116 -14.23 -3.65 -12.30
CA ASN A 116 -13.31 -4.71 -11.95
C ASN A 116 -11.86 -4.25 -11.79
N PHE A 117 -11.55 -2.99 -12.05
CA PHE A 117 -10.18 -2.49 -12.10
C PHE A 117 -10.01 -1.17 -11.36
N LEU A 118 -8.84 -1.03 -10.70
CA LEU A 118 -8.33 0.22 -10.16
C LEU A 118 -6.96 0.47 -10.78
N VAL A 119 -6.81 1.62 -11.45
CA VAL A 119 -5.55 2.04 -12.09
C VAL A 119 -4.91 3.10 -11.23
N MET A 120 -3.72 2.82 -10.73
CA MET A 120 -3.03 3.71 -9.78
C MET A 120 -1.53 3.79 -10.08
N GLU A 121 -0.86 4.70 -9.41
CA GLU A 121 0.59 4.90 -9.47
C GLU A 121 1.32 3.57 -9.20
N TYR A 122 2.24 3.22 -10.09
CA TYR A 122 3.20 2.16 -9.84
C TYR A 122 4.30 2.70 -8.92
N LEU A 123 4.49 2.04 -7.79
CA LEU A 123 5.47 2.40 -6.79
C LEU A 123 6.68 1.48 -6.94
N GLU A 124 7.79 2.04 -7.39
CA GLU A 124 9.08 1.35 -7.37
C GLU A 124 9.64 1.38 -5.94
N GLY A 125 9.94 0.19 -5.40
CA GLY A 125 10.47 0.08 -4.05
C GLY A 125 10.23 -1.29 -3.42
N GLU A 126 10.63 -1.40 -2.17
CA GLU A 126 10.51 -2.61 -1.37
C GLU A 126 9.39 -2.47 -0.33
N LYS A 127 8.84 -3.60 0.09
CA LYS A 127 7.97 -3.59 1.27
C LYS A 127 8.78 -3.17 2.49
N ILE A 128 8.18 -2.44 3.40
CA ILE A 128 8.85 -1.91 4.60
C ILE A 128 9.57 -3.01 5.41
N SER A 129 9.05 -4.24 5.43
CA SER A 129 9.71 -5.38 6.10
C SER A 129 11.06 -5.70 5.49
N ASP A 130 11.11 -5.76 4.16
CA ASP A 130 12.30 -6.14 3.40
C ASP A 130 13.29 -4.98 3.40
N TRP A 131 12.77 -3.75 3.27
CA TRP A 131 13.58 -2.53 3.38
C TRP A 131 14.25 -2.40 4.76
N VAL A 132 13.56 -2.69 5.87
CA VAL A 132 14.19 -2.66 7.21
C VAL A 132 15.30 -3.71 7.30
N ASP A 133 15.12 -4.91 6.71
CA ASP A 133 16.14 -5.95 6.67
C ASP A 133 17.33 -5.58 5.77
N SER A 134 17.12 -4.76 4.74
CA SER A 134 18.20 -4.29 3.84
C SER A 134 19.07 -3.19 4.45
N LEU A 135 18.61 -2.51 5.50
CA LEU A 135 19.34 -1.42 6.15
C LEU A 135 20.57 -1.95 6.89
N LYS A 136 21.76 -1.68 6.33
CA LYS A 136 23.06 -2.08 6.92
C LYS A 136 24.08 -0.95 6.80
N GLY A 137 25.04 -0.91 7.72
CA GLY A 137 26.20 -0.01 7.67
C GLY A 137 25.88 1.44 8.03
N VAL A 138 26.83 2.32 7.68
CA VAL A 138 26.80 3.75 8.00
C VAL A 138 25.59 4.42 7.33
N GLY A 139 24.88 5.26 8.10
CA GLY A 139 23.71 6.00 7.59
C GLY A 139 22.36 5.26 7.72
N SER A 140 22.34 3.95 8.04
CA SER A 140 21.07 3.19 8.18
C SER A 140 20.13 3.81 9.22
N THR A 141 20.65 4.23 10.36
CA THR A 141 19.87 4.91 11.40
C THR A 141 19.24 6.21 10.88
N LYS A 142 19.98 7.01 10.11
CA LYS A 142 19.45 8.26 9.52
C LYS A 142 18.34 7.98 8.52
N LYS A 143 18.56 7.00 7.63
CA LYS A 143 17.54 6.56 6.65
C LYS A 143 16.30 6.03 7.36
N PHE A 144 16.47 5.17 8.36
CA PHE A 144 15.36 4.63 9.14
C PHE A 144 14.55 5.75 9.79
N LYS A 145 15.19 6.68 10.49
CA LYS A 145 14.52 7.80 11.16
C LYS A 145 13.75 8.69 10.18
N SER A 146 14.36 9.08 9.07
CA SER A 146 13.70 9.95 8.08
C SER A 146 12.51 9.28 7.41
N THR A 147 12.60 7.98 7.10
CA THR A 147 11.52 7.20 6.51
C THR A 147 10.37 7.01 7.49
N VAL A 148 10.66 6.61 8.74
CA VAL A 148 9.62 6.42 9.77
C VAL A 148 8.93 7.74 10.10
N LYS A 149 9.67 8.86 10.16
CA LYS A 149 9.10 10.19 10.36
C LYS A 149 8.09 10.51 9.26
N LYS A 150 8.46 10.34 7.97
CA LYS A 150 7.55 10.57 6.84
C LYS A 150 6.29 9.71 6.91
N ILE A 151 6.42 8.43 7.26
CA ILE A 151 5.27 7.54 7.43
C ILE A 151 4.36 8.03 8.55
N LEU A 152 4.93 8.50 9.67
CA LEU A 152 4.15 9.06 10.78
C LEU A 152 3.46 10.37 10.39
N GLU A 153 4.10 11.23 9.60
CA GLU A 153 3.50 12.45 9.07
C GLU A 153 2.30 12.14 8.14
N ASP A 154 2.41 11.09 7.31
CA ASP A 154 1.29 10.61 6.48
C ASP A 154 0.14 10.10 7.35
N CYS A 155 0.45 9.31 8.39
CA CYS A 155 -0.53 8.82 9.35
C CYS A 155 -1.20 9.97 10.13
N TYR A 156 -0.45 11.00 10.48
CA TYR A 156 -0.99 12.19 11.13
C TYR A 156 -1.96 12.93 10.20
N ARG A 157 -1.62 13.10 8.92
CA ARG A 157 -2.54 13.68 7.94
C ARG A 157 -3.83 12.87 7.80
N LEU A 158 -3.73 11.53 7.79
CA LEU A 158 -4.91 10.66 7.81
C LEU A 158 -5.75 10.84 9.09
N ASP A 159 -5.11 10.91 10.28
CA ASP A 159 -5.80 11.12 11.53
C ASP A 159 -6.52 12.49 11.55
N LYS A 160 -5.90 13.54 11.01
CA LYS A 160 -6.51 14.88 10.85
C LYS A 160 -7.68 14.89 9.86
N LEU A 161 -7.62 14.07 8.81
CA LEU A 161 -8.71 13.90 7.85
C LEU A 161 -9.91 13.12 8.43
N GLY A 162 -9.79 12.54 9.63
CA GLY A 162 -10.80 11.64 10.17
C GLY A 162 -10.82 10.26 9.47
N PHE A 163 -9.71 9.87 8.86
CA PHE A 163 -9.60 8.67 8.04
C PHE A 163 -8.77 7.59 8.75
N ASP A 164 -9.38 6.43 9.00
CA ASP A 164 -8.72 5.27 9.58
C ASP A 164 -8.36 4.26 8.50
N HIS A 165 -7.07 3.95 8.36
CA HIS A 165 -6.58 2.95 7.40
C HIS A 165 -7.06 1.53 7.74
N GLY A 166 -7.13 1.19 9.02
CA GLY A 166 -7.69 -0.07 9.53
C GLY A 166 -6.70 -1.24 9.62
N GLU A 167 -5.55 -1.21 8.94
CA GLU A 167 -4.62 -2.35 8.89
C GLU A 167 -3.18 -2.01 9.27
N LEU A 168 -2.90 -0.80 9.75
CA LEU A 168 -1.54 -0.35 10.05
C LEU A 168 -0.90 -1.03 11.28
N SER A 169 -1.63 -1.81 12.04
CA SER A 169 -1.04 -2.72 13.03
C SER A 169 -0.13 -3.79 12.40
N ASN A 170 -0.40 -4.18 11.16
CA ASN A 170 0.43 -5.06 10.33
C ASN A 170 1.13 -4.28 9.21
N ILE A 171 1.95 -3.31 9.59
CA ILE A 171 2.63 -2.40 8.66
C ILE A 171 3.45 -3.11 7.57
N SER A 172 3.95 -4.32 7.83
CA SER A 172 4.85 -5.06 6.92
C SER A 172 4.32 -5.20 5.49
N LYS A 173 3.01 -5.12 5.30
CA LYS A 173 2.35 -5.26 4.00
C LYS A 173 1.82 -3.96 3.43
N HIS A 174 1.79 -2.88 4.22
CA HIS A 174 1.01 -1.67 3.92
C HIS A 174 1.87 -0.43 3.66
N VAL A 175 3.19 -0.60 3.50
CA VAL A 175 4.10 0.47 3.10
C VAL A 175 5.08 -0.04 2.05
N ILE A 176 5.23 0.72 0.97
CA ILE A 176 6.31 0.58 0.00
C ILE A 176 7.31 1.72 0.26
N VAL A 177 8.58 1.37 0.37
CA VAL A 177 9.69 2.32 0.50
C VAL A 177 10.45 2.35 -0.81
N GLY A 178 10.34 3.45 -1.53
CA GLY A 178 11.13 3.76 -2.71
C GLY A 178 12.36 4.61 -2.37
N GLU A 179 13.13 4.95 -3.39
CA GLU A 179 14.32 5.79 -3.23
C GLU A 179 13.98 7.20 -2.72
N ILE A 180 12.88 7.78 -3.21
CA ILE A 180 12.50 9.17 -2.94
C ILE A 180 11.46 9.27 -1.83
N LYS A 181 10.50 8.36 -1.80
CA LYS A 181 9.35 8.41 -0.87
C LYS A 181 8.97 7.04 -0.33
N SER A 182 8.41 7.04 0.87
CA SER A 182 7.60 5.93 1.39
C SER A 182 6.13 6.21 1.14
N THR A 183 5.33 5.18 0.84
CA THR A 183 3.91 5.33 0.51
C THR A 183 3.08 4.26 1.20
N LEU A 184 2.04 4.69 1.92
CA LEU A 184 1.00 3.80 2.45
C LEU A 184 0.18 3.23 1.31
N ILE A 185 -0.14 1.94 1.36
CA ILE A 185 -0.90 1.24 0.32
C ILE A 185 -2.02 0.40 0.91
N ASP A 186 -2.97 0.01 0.05
CA ASP A 186 -4.08 -0.90 0.36
C ASP A 186 -5.12 -0.30 1.31
N PHE A 187 -5.92 0.61 0.77
CA PHE A 187 -6.97 1.32 1.50
C PHE A 187 -8.32 0.58 1.51
N GLU A 188 -8.34 -0.71 1.17
CA GLU A 188 -9.59 -1.46 1.03
C GLU A 188 -10.37 -1.64 2.34
N SER A 189 -9.67 -1.71 3.49
CA SER A 189 -10.26 -1.83 4.83
C SER A 189 -10.47 -0.49 5.53
N SER A 190 -10.19 0.62 4.85
CA SER A 190 -10.24 1.96 5.43
C SER A 190 -11.67 2.45 5.68
N SER A 191 -11.79 3.43 6.57
CA SER A 191 -13.09 3.98 6.97
C SER A 191 -12.97 5.44 7.40
N THR A 192 -13.97 6.24 7.05
CA THR A 192 -14.20 7.60 7.61
C THR A 192 -15.21 7.60 8.76
N LYS A 193 -15.70 6.42 9.16
CA LYS A 193 -16.69 6.27 10.24
C LYS A 193 -16.07 5.78 11.54
N ARG A 194 -14.88 5.19 11.50
CA ARG A 194 -14.13 4.77 12.68
C ARG A 194 -13.31 5.93 13.21
N ILE A 195 -13.03 5.91 14.52
CA ILE A 195 -12.08 6.84 15.14
C ILE A 195 -10.67 6.49 14.62
N PRO A 196 -9.96 7.41 13.94
CA PRO A 196 -8.65 7.14 13.38
C PRO A 196 -7.63 6.81 14.47
N SER A 197 -6.78 5.81 14.17
CA SER A 197 -5.70 5.39 15.08
C SER A 197 -4.37 5.15 14.33
N ASN A 198 -4.17 5.82 13.20
CA ASN A 198 -3.06 5.55 12.29
C ASN A 198 -1.69 5.81 12.94
N VAL A 199 -1.48 6.99 13.55
CA VAL A 199 -0.24 7.32 14.27
C VAL A 199 0.03 6.34 15.41
N THR A 200 -1.00 5.98 16.17
CA THR A 200 -0.87 5.03 17.29
C THR A 200 -0.46 3.66 16.79
N SER A 201 -1.13 3.14 15.75
CA SER A 201 -0.86 1.82 15.17
C SER A 201 0.55 1.73 14.61
N ILE A 202 0.98 2.73 13.84
CA ILE A 202 2.33 2.78 13.25
C ILE A 202 3.41 2.90 14.32
N THR A 203 3.21 3.76 15.33
CA THR A 203 4.19 3.89 16.42
C THR A 203 4.34 2.58 17.18
N GLN A 204 3.24 1.90 17.47
CA GLN A 204 3.29 0.58 18.13
C GLN A 204 4.01 -0.46 17.26
N ALA A 205 3.74 -0.48 15.96
CA ALA A 205 4.35 -1.43 15.03
C ALA A 205 5.88 -1.25 14.95
N PHE A 206 6.39 -0.01 14.93
CA PHE A 206 7.81 0.25 14.81
C PHE A 206 8.60 0.18 16.14
N PHE A 207 7.98 0.53 17.25
CA PHE A 207 8.73 0.78 18.50
C PHE A 207 8.33 -0.11 19.68
N ILE A 208 7.14 -0.75 19.64
CA ILE A 208 6.63 -1.53 20.78
C ILE A 208 6.35 -2.99 20.39
N GLY A 209 5.81 -3.22 19.20
CA GLY A 209 5.36 -4.53 18.73
C GLY A 209 6.48 -5.56 18.56
N SER A 210 6.11 -6.76 18.10
CA SER A 210 7.08 -7.87 17.98
C SER A 210 7.74 -7.97 16.60
N GLY A 211 7.03 -7.71 15.51
CA GLY A 211 7.48 -7.94 14.13
C GLY A 211 8.58 -6.96 13.70
N ILE A 212 8.21 -5.89 13.02
CA ILE A 212 9.14 -4.86 12.54
C ILE A 212 9.88 -4.17 13.69
N ALA A 213 9.26 -3.99 14.86
CA ALA A 213 9.92 -3.40 16.03
C ALA A 213 11.21 -4.14 16.41
N LYS A 214 11.21 -5.48 16.42
CA LYS A 214 12.41 -6.28 16.69
C LYS A 214 13.52 -6.07 15.66
N LYS A 215 13.15 -5.93 14.38
CA LYS A 215 14.10 -5.63 13.30
C LYS A 215 14.65 -4.21 13.43
N ALA A 216 13.78 -3.24 13.68
CA ALA A 216 14.13 -1.83 13.85
C ALA A 216 15.09 -1.60 15.03
N GLN A 217 14.95 -2.33 16.13
CA GLN A 217 15.83 -2.23 17.30
C GLN A 217 17.31 -2.57 17.00
N LYS A 218 17.57 -3.34 15.94
CA LYS A 218 18.95 -3.62 15.48
C LYS A 218 19.61 -2.41 14.81
N ILE A 219 18.79 -1.47 14.31
CA ILE A 219 19.22 -0.29 13.54
C ILE A 219 19.13 0.96 14.41
N TYR A 220 18.12 1.04 15.25
CA TYR A 220 17.79 2.21 16.03
C TYR A 220 17.42 1.82 17.48
N LYS A 221 18.18 2.35 18.47
CA LYS A 221 17.89 2.13 19.88
C LYS A 221 16.63 2.90 20.29
N ASN A 222 15.57 2.16 20.57
CA ASN A 222 14.29 2.74 20.94
C ASN A 222 14.38 3.56 22.23
N PRO A 223 13.61 4.63 22.37
CA PRO A 223 13.31 5.25 23.66
C PRO A 223 12.58 4.29 24.60
N SER A 224 12.45 4.68 25.89
CA SER A 224 11.72 3.85 26.85
C SER A 224 10.27 3.61 26.39
N LYS A 225 9.83 2.37 26.52
CA LYS A 225 8.48 1.94 26.13
C LYS A 225 7.40 2.72 26.88
N GLU A 226 7.64 3.01 28.17
CA GLU A 226 6.74 3.75 29.04
C GLU A 226 6.52 5.17 28.53
N LYS A 227 7.61 5.88 28.14
CA LYS A 227 7.55 7.22 27.57
C LYS A 227 6.78 7.25 26.26
N ILE A 228 6.99 6.24 25.41
CA ILE A 228 6.25 6.12 24.14
C ILE A 228 4.76 5.91 24.42
N ILE A 229 4.41 5.00 25.34
CA ILE A 229 3.00 4.71 25.68
C ILE A 229 2.32 5.95 26.26
N GLU A 230 3.00 6.70 27.13
CA GLU A 230 2.46 7.93 27.70
C GLU A 230 2.19 8.98 26.62
N ALA A 231 3.14 9.19 25.70
CA ALA A 231 2.97 10.12 24.58
C ALA A 231 1.82 9.69 23.67
N LEU A 232 1.68 8.38 23.38
CA LEU A 232 0.57 7.86 22.60
C LEU A 232 -0.80 8.03 23.29
N LYS A 233 -0.87 7.87 24.62
CA LYS A 233 -2.11 8.16 25.38
C LYS A 233 -2.51 9.62 25.22
N ARG A 234 -1.58 10.56 25.39
CA ARG A 234 -1.81 12.00 25.18
C ARG A 234 -2.30 12.28 23.77
N TYR A 235 -1.58 11.77 22.74
CA TYR A 235 -1.96 11.95 21.34
C TYR A 235 -3.34 11.34 21.02
N LYS A 236 -3.65 10.16 21.57
CA LYS A 236 -4.96 9.50 21.36
C LYS A 236 -6.11 10.32 21.92
N ASN A 237 -5.92 10.96 23.06
CA ASN A 237 -6.93 11.83 23.68
C ASN A 237 -7.13 13.09 22.85
N GLU A 238 -6.04 13.73 22.43
CA GLU A 238 -6.06 14.96 21.66
C GLU A 238 -5.05 14.89 20.50
N LYS A 239 -5.57 14.70 19.29
CA LYS A 239 -4.76 14.59 18.04
C LYS A 239 -4.31 15.97 17.55
N THR A 240 -3.67 16.77 18.42
CA THR A 240 -3.11 18.08 18.09
C THR A 240 -1.74 17.97 17.45
N THR A 241 -1.34 19.02 16.74
CA THR A 241 0.05 19.13 16.17
C THR A 241 1.07 19.08 17.31
N GLU A 242 0.80 19.77 18.42
CA GLU A 242 1.69 19.79 19.58
C GLU A 242 1.95 18.40 20.17
N ASN A 243 0.89 17.59 20.36
CA ASN A 243 1.03 16.23 20.88
C ASN A 243 1.73 15.32 19.87
N PHE A 244 1.53 15.53 18.56
CA PHE A 244 2.25 14.81 17.52
C PHE A 244 3.74 15.16 17.50
N GLU A 245 4.10 16.43 17.59
CA GLU A 245 5.49 16.89 17.67
C GLU A 245 6.19 16.39 18.93
N LYS A 246 5.51 16.42 20.10
CA LYS A 246 6.01 15.82 21.34
C LYS A 246 6.30 14.33 21.17
N LEU A 247 5.42 13.59 20.48
CA LEU A 247 5.65 12.18 20.16
C LEU A 247 6.90 12.01 19.30
N LEU A 248 7.03 12.79 18.20
CA LEU A 248 8.23 12.72 17.32
C LEU A 248 9.52 13.02 18.12
N LYS A 249 9.49 14.01 19.00
CA LYS A 249 10.63 14.36 19.88
C LYS A 249 11.01 13.20 20.82
N ILE A 250 10.03 12.55 21.44
CA ILE A 250 10.25 11.37 22.28
C ILE A 250 10.83 10.23 21.44
N LEU A 251 10.34 10.03 20.22
CA LEU A 251 10.86 9.04 19.28
C LEU A 251 12.21 9.45 18.67
N LYS A 252 12.72 10.65 18.96
CA LYS A 252 13.96 11.23 18.40
C LYS A 252 13.99 11.18 16.86
N LEU A 253 12.85 11.45 16.21
CA LEU A 253 12.66 11.47 14.76
C LEU A 253 12.72 12.90 14.20
#